data_f4bed2548012ffdf20ef594dde4fffe5
#
_entry.id   f4bed2548012ffdf20ef594dde4fffe5
#
_cell.length_a   1.000
_cell.length_b   1.000
_cell.length_c   1.000
_cell.angle_alpha   90.00
_cell.angle_beta   90.00
_cell.angle_gamma   90.00
#
_symmetry.space_group_name_H-M   'P 1'
#
loop_
_entity.id
_entity.type
_entity.pdbx_description
1 polymer ?
#
loop_
_entity_poly.entity_id
_entity_poly.type
_entity_poly.pdbx_seq_one_letter_code
_entity_poly.pdbx_strand_id
1 'polypeptide(L)'
;MKARVVGLHLHERHGEHPRAVGEVVGRVGGGIEGDSHADRTKRAVVIVDRSTHEALGLQPGDLREQITIDGMPGVSALAADTELRVGGLTLRVSGDAAPCLHIGELVGVDDALAFQASLAGRRGATCTVIAADGPARIGDVVEALPARVGV
;
A
#
# COMPACT_ATOMS: atom_id res chain seq x y z
N MET A 1 -13.12 3.03 -14.82
CA MET A 1 -12.03 2.05 -15.02
C MET A 1 -11.59 1.48 -13.69
N LYS A 2 -11.43 0.18 -13.63
CA LYS A 2 -10.96 -0.48 -12.40
C LYS A 2 -9.45 -0.55 -12.40
N ALA A 3 -8.83 -0.33 -11.24
CA ALA A 3 -7.42 -0.53 -11.06
C ALA A 3 -7.07 -2.02 -10.96
N ARG A 4 -5.80 -2.35 -11.10
CA ARG A 4 -5.30 -3.73 -10.98
C ARG A 4 -4.03 -3.77 -10.15
N VAL A 5 -3.82 -4.89 -9.49
CA VAL A 5 -2.59 -5.15 -8.74
C VAL A 5 -1.47 -5.42 -9.75
N VAL A 6 -0.38 -4.66 -9.66
CA VAL A 6 0.80 -4.83 -10.53
C VAL A 6 2.06 -5.20 -9.75
N GLY A 7 2.05 -5.10 -8.43
CA GLY A 7 3.17 -5.50 -7.59
C GLY A 7 2.71 -5.87 -6.20
N LEU A 8 3.36 -6.87 -5.61
CA LEU A 8 3.13 -7.30 -4.23
C LEU A 8 4.48 -7.53 -3.57
N HIS A 9 4.66 -7.00 -2.36
CA HIS A 9 5.93 -7.05 -1.64
C HIS A 9 5.72 -7.36 -0.16
N LEU A 10 6.63 -8.14 0.39
CA LEU A 10 6.69 -8.39 1.83
C LEU A 10 7.94 -7.75 2.40
N HIS A 11 7.79 -7.06 3.52
CA HIS A 11 8.87 -6.46 4.28
C HIS A 11 9.13 -7.37 5.48
N GLU A 12 10.02 -8.33 5.34
CA GLU A 12 10.26 -9.34 6.36
C GLU A 12 10.98 -8.76 7.56
N ARG A 13 11.87 -7.77 7.34
CA ARG A 13 12.58 -7.04 8.38
C ARG A 13 12.56 -5.55 8.11
N HIS A 14 12.41 -4.78 9.18
CA HIS A 14 12.50 -3.33 9.08
C HIS A 14 13.91 -2.92 8.58
N GLY A 15 13.96 -2.04 7.59
CA GLY A 15 15.20 -1.55 7.02
C GLY A 15 15.77 -2.35 5.87
N GLU A 16 15.25 -3.56 5.58
CA GLU A 16 15.65 -4.34 4.42
C GLU A 16 14.79 -3.99 3.20
N HIS A 17 15.32 -4.30 2.01
CA HIS A 17 14.53 -4.17 0.78
C HIS A 17 13.40 -5.19 0.79
N PRO A 18 12.22 -4.82 0.29
CA PRO A 18 11.08 -5.73 0.26
C PRO A 18 11.30 -6.87 -0.73
N ARG A 19 10.68 -8.01 -0.45
CA ARG A 19 10.70 -9.17 -1.31
C ARG A 19 9.44 -9.18 -2.19
N ALA A 20 9.64 -9.25 -3.52
CA ALA A 20 8.52 -9.36 -4.47
C ALA A 20 7.90 -10.76 -4.39
N VAL A 21 6.57 -10.82 -4.37
CA VAL A 21 5.80 -12.06 -4.34
C VAL A 21 4.65 -12.01 -5.35
N GLY A 22 4.10 -13.17 -5.69
CA GLY A 22 2.99 -13.27 -6.67
C GLY A 22 1.61 -13.20 -6.03
N GLU A 23 1.50 -13.50 -4.75
CA GLU A 23 0.25 -13.41 -4.00
C GLU A 23 0.52 -13.10 -2.54
N VAL A 24 -0.48 -12.54 -1.87
CA VAL A 24 -0.43 -12.25 -0.45
C VAL A 24 -1.72 -12.71 0.22
N VAL A 25 -1.60 -13.15 1.48
CA VAL A 25 -2.73 -13.55 2.32
C VAL A 25 -2.92 -12.49 3.40
N GLY A 26 -4.14 -12.04 3.58
CA GLY A 26 -4.46 -11.05 4.60
C GLY A 26 -4.79 -11.69 5.94
N ARG A 27 -4.45 -10.97 7.01
CA ARG A 27 -4.85 -11.29 8.38
C ARG A 27 -5.93 -10.31 8.80
N VAL A 28 -7.16 -10.79 9.01
CA VAL A 28 -8.28 -9.93 9.40
C VAL A 28 -7.97 -9.21 10.71
N GLY A 29 -8.15 -7.90 10.73
CA GLY A 29 -7.80 -7.05 11.86
C GLY A 29 -6.33 -6.63 11.88
N GLY A 30 -5.56 -7.01 10.87
CA GLY A 30 -4.13 -6.74 10.78
C GLY A 30 -3.68 -6.43 9.37
N GLY A 31 -2.52 -6.93 9.00
CA GLY A 31 -1.88 -6.72 7.71
C GLY A 31 -1.74 -7.98 6.88
N ILE A 32 -0.60 -8.11 6.23
CA ILE A 32 -0.30 -9.20 5.29
C ILE A 32 0.54 -10.26 6.00
N GLU A 33 0.15 -11.53 5.87
CA GLU A 33 0.91 -12.65 6.41
C GLU A 33 2.35 -12.65 5.86
N GLY A 34 3.31 -12.83 6.75
CA GLY A 34 4.74 -12.83 6.39
C GLY A 34 5.38 -11.45 6.37
N ASP A 35 4.59 -10.39 6.49
CA ASP A 35 5.10 -9.02 6.53
C ASP A 35 5.38 -8.61 7.98
N SER A 36 6.38 -7.73 8.19
CA SER A 36 6.75 -7.26 9.52
C SER A 36 5.63 -6.49 10.23
N HIS A 37 4.66 -5.97 9.48
CA HIS A 37 3.52 -5.23 10.02
C HIS A 37 2.24 -6.07 10.11
N ALA A 38 2.32 -7.38 9.92
CA ALA A 38 1.14 -8.26 9.90
C ALA A 38 0.29 -8.17 11.17
N ASP A 39 0.93 -7.93 12.32
CA ASP A 39 0.24 -7.86 13.63
C ASP A 39 -0.25 -6.47 14.00
N ARG A 40 -0.01 -5.46 13.18
CA ARG A 40 -0.50 -4.11 13.45
C ARG A 40 -2.00 -4.04 13.25
N THR A 41 -2.71 -3.36 14.15
CA THR A 41 -4.15 -3.12 14.03
C THR A 41 -4.47 -1.86 13.22
N LYS A 42 -3.47 -0.99 13.04
CA LYS A 42 -3.60 0.24 12.24
C LYS A 42 -2.37 0.38 11.36
N ARG A 43 -2.56 0.94 10.16
CA ARG A 43 -1.47 1.19 9.20
C ARG A 43 -0.65 -0.07 8.94
N ALA A 44 -1.34 -1.18 8.78
CA ALA A 44 -0.71 -2.48 8.60
C ALA A 44 -0.34 -2.75 7.14
N VAL A 45 -1.04 -2.11 6.20
CA VAL A 45 -0.83 -2.28 4.75
C VAL A 45 -0.72 -0.91 4.11
N VAL A 46 0.27 -0.74 3.23
CA VAL A 46 0.41 0.45 2.39
C VAL A 46 0.09 0.07 0.96
N ILE A 47 -0.79 0.82 0.31
CA ILE A 47 -1.16 0.66 -1.08
C ILE A 47 -0.82 1.93 -1.86
N VAL A 48 -0.11 1.78 -2.98
CA VAL A 48 0.41 2.90 -3.77
C VAL A 48 0.06 2.67 -5.23
N ASP A 49 -0.32 3.73 -5.95
CA ASP A 49 -0.50 3.67 -7.40
C ASP A 49 0.85 3.82 -8.11
N ARG A 50 1.03 3.07 -9.18
CA ARG A 50 2.28 3.06 -9.95
C ARG A 50 2.67 4.44 -10.49
N SER A 51 1.72 5.33 -10.72
CA SER A 51 1.99 6.70 -11.16
C SER A 51 2.89 7.46 -10.18
N THR A 52 2.82 7.15 -8.88
CA THR A 52 3.72 7.75 -7.89
C THR A 52 5.16 7.31 -8.11
N HIS A 53 5.40 6.03 -8.35
CA HIS A 53 6.75 5.53 -8.66
C HIS A 53 7.30 6.18 -9.92
N GLU A 54 6.50 6.26 -10.98
CA GLU A 54 6.91 6.87 -12.24
C GLU A 54 7.28 8.35 -12.06
N ALA A 55 6.48 9.09 -11.31
CA ALA A 55 6.72 10.51 -11.05
C ALA A 55 8.00 10.75 -10.23
N LEU A 56 8.39 9.82 -9.36
CA LEU A 56 9.55 9.96 -8.49
C LEU A 56 10.78 9.18 -8.96
N GLY A 57 10.69 8.47 -10.08
CA GLY A 57 11.80 7.65 -10.59
C GLY A 57 12.10 6.43 -9.73
N LEU A 58 11.07 5.87 -9.09
CA LEU A 58 11.21 4.72 -8.19
C LEU A 58 10.67 3.44 -8.81
N GLN A 59 10.97 2.32 -8.18
CA GLN A 59 10.45 1.01 -8.54
C GLN A 59 9.40 0.56 -7.53
N PRO A 60 8.47 -0.35 -7.93
CA PRO A 60 7.53 -0.94 -6.96
C PRO A 60 8.26 -1.55 -5.77
N GLY A 61 7.75 -1.29 -4.56
CA GLY A 61 8.36 -1.70 -3.31
C GLY A 61 9.22 -0.62 -2.65
N ASP A 62 9.73 0.34 -3.42
CA ASP A 62 10.63 1.38 -2.91
C ASP A 62 9.98 2.29 -1.87
N LEU A 63 8.66 2.46 -1.93
CA LEU A 63 7.91 3.26 -0.95
C LEU A 63 7.45 2.43 0.25
N ARG A 64 7.98 1.23 0.39
CA ARG A 64 7.66 0.28 1.46
C ARG A 64 6.18 -0.13 1.46
N GLU A 65 5.59 -0.12 0.29
CA GLU A 65 4.22 -0.59 0.11
C GLU A 65 4.21 -2.11 -0.05
N GLN A 66 3.15 -2.74 0.46
CA GLN A 66 2.88 -4.14 0.23
C GLN A 66 2.15 -4.34 -1.09
N ILE A 67 1.33 -3.37 -1.49
CA ILE A 67 0.50 -3.48 -2.69
C ILE A 67 0.76 -2.29 -3.61
N THR A 68 1.17 -2.58 -4.84
CA THR A 68 1.29 -1.58 -5.91
C THR A 68 0.18 -1.81 -6.92
N ILE A 69 -0.56 -0.76 -7.27
CA ILE A 69 -1.68 -0.84 -8.20
C ILE A 69 -1.46 0.09 -9.39
N ASP A 70 -2.22 -0.14 -10.46
CA ASP A 70 -2.24 0.71 -11.64
C ASP A 70 -3.70 1.07 -11.95
N GLY A 71 -3.97 2.33 -12.19
CA GLY A 71 -5.29 2.83 -12.58
C GLY A 71 -6.05 3.57 -11.47
N MET A 72 -5.43 3.86 -10.34
CA MET A 72 -6.05 4.64 -9.25
C MET A 72 -5.06 5.67 -8.69
N PRO A 73 -4.67 6.68 -9.50
CA PRO A 73 -3.65 7.65 -9.05
C PRO A 73 -4.08 8.46 -7.82
N GLY A 74 -5.39 8.54 -7.53
CA GLY A 74 -5.91 9.23 -6.35
C GLY A 74 -5.94 8.39 -5.08
N VAL A 75 -5.35 7.18 -5.05
CA VAL A 75 -5.41 6.31 -3.88
C VAL A 75 -4.85 6.98 -2.63
N SER A 76 -3.81 7.81 -2.76
CA SER A 76 -3.22 8.54 -1.64
C SER A 76 -4.16 9.56 -0.99
N ALA A 77 -5.20 9.99 -1.70
CA ALA A 77 -6.14 11.01 -1.23
C ALA A 77 -7.46 10.41 -0.74
N LEU A 78 -7.60 9.09 -0.67
CA LEU A 78 -8.82 8.47 -0.21
C LEU A 78 -9.08 8.80 1.26
N ALA A 79 -10.35 9.11 1.56
CA ALA A 79 -10.75 9.44 2.92
C ALA A 79 -10.61 8.23 3.84
N ALA A 80 -10.34 8.51 5.12
CA ALA A 80 -10.37 7.47 6.16
C ALA A 80 -11.71 6.74 6.13
N ASP A 81 -11.68 5.44 6.44
CA ASP A 81 -12.83 4.53 6.43
C ASP A 81 -13.33 4.13 5.04
N THR A 82 -12.72 4.63 3.97
CA THR A 82 -12.99 4.10 2.62
C THR A 82 -12.59 2.63 2.57
N GLU A 83 -13.44 1.79 1.98
CA GLU A 83 -13.13 0.36 1.80
C GLU A 83 -12.68 0.11 0.37
N LEU A 84 -11.61 -0.68 0.25
CA LEU A 84 -11.06 -1.09 -1.03
C LEU A 84 -11.13 -2.61 -1.14
N ARG A 85 -11.70 -3.10 -2.25
CA ARG A 85 -11.61 -4.52 -2.58
C ARG A 85 -10.37 -4.74 -3.42
N VAL A 86 -9.49 -5.63 -2.97
CA VAL A 86 -8.23 -5.97 -3.63
C VAL A 86 -8.19 -7.50 -3.75
N GLY A 87 -8.58 -8.03 -4.91
CA GLY A 87 -8.72 -9.48 -5.08
C GLY A 87 -9.61 -10.09 -4.01
N GLY A 88 -9.10 -11.03 -3.22
CA GLY A 88 -9.83 -11.65 -2.10
C GLY A 88 -9.82 -10.87 -0.81
N LEU A 89 -9.14 -9.71 -0.75
CA LEU A 89 -9.02 -8.90 0.46
C LEU A 89 -9.97 -7.70 0.41
N THR A 90 -10.47 -7.29 1.57
CA THR A 90 -11.11 -5.98 1.74
C THR A 90 -10.27 -5.19 2.74
N LEU A 91 -9.87 -4.00 2.33
CA LEU A 91 -9.04 -3.10 3.14
C LEU A 91 -9.84 -1.88 3.55
N ARG A 92 -9.61 -1.39 4.76
CA ARG A 92 -10.18 -0.12 5.21
C ARG A 92 -9.06 0.90 5.31
N VAL A 93 -9.22 2.03 4.64
CA VAL A 93 -8.24 3.11 4.64
C VAL A 93 -8.19 3.79 6.00
N SER A 94 -6.98 3.93 6.56
CA SER A 94 -6.74 4.69 7.80
C SER A 94 -6.39 6.15 7.50
N GLY A 95 -5.74 6.41 6.37
CA GLY A 95 -5.31 7.73 5.94
C GLY A 95 -4.05 7.64 5.06
N ASP A 96 -3.41 8.78 4.82
CA ASP A 96 -2.16 8.83 4.09
C ASP A 96 -1.02 8.16 4.86
N ALA A 97 -0.14 7.48 4.15
CA ALA A 97 1.12 7.04 4.72
C ALA A 97 2.04 8.26 4.93
N ALA A 98 2.55 8.42 6.14
CA ALA A 98 3.48 9.52 6.42
C ALA A 98 4.78 9.34 5.64
N PRO A 99 5.38 10.41 5.09
CA PRO A 99 6.70 10.34 4.48
C PRO A 99 7.72 9.83 5.49
N CYS A 100 8.68 9.02 5.04
CA CYS A 100 9.70 8.42 5.89
C CYS A 100 11.08 8.77 5.37
N LEU A 101 11.91 9.38 6.22
CA LEU A 101 13.30 9.71 5.89
C LEU A 101 14.09 8.47 5.45
N HIS A 102 13.83 7.36 6.11
CA HIS A 102 14.49 6.08 5.85
C HIS A 102 14.28 5.57 4.42
N ILE A 103 13.13 5.88 3.79
CA ILE A 103 12.89 5.49 2.39
C ILE A 103 13.92 6.15 1.47
N GLY A 104 14.22 7.43 1.67
CA GLY A 104 15.24 8.12 0.88
C GLY A 104 16.61 7.47 1.02
N GLU A 105 16.98 7.06 2.22
CA GLU A 105 18.24 6.34 2.47
C GLU A 105 18.27 4.98 1.77
N LEU A 106 17.17 4.23 1.82
CA LEU A 106 17.08 2.90 1.20
C LEU A 106 17.17 2.96 -0.33
N VAL A 107 16.64 3.98 -0.97
CA VAL A 107 16.71 4.14 -2.42
C VAL A 107 17.95 4.91 -2.88
N GLY A 108 18.79 5.37 -1.95
CA GLY A 108 20.09 5.96 -2.25
C GLY A 108 20.05 7.38 -2.79
N VAL A 109 19.06 8.19 -2.40
CA VAL A 109 19.00 9.60 -2.80
C VAL A 109 20.00 10.43 -2.00
N ASP A 110 20.57 11.49 -2.63
CA ASP A 110 21.58 12.34 -2.01
C ASP A 110 21.03 13.19 -0.86
N ASP A 111 19.77 13.63 -0.96
CA ASP A 111 19.11 14.43 0.06
C ASP A 111 17.83 13.75 0.54
N ALA A 112 17.95 12.95 1.60
CA ALA A 112 16.83 12.20 2.15
C ALA A 112 15.74 13.10 2.73
N LEU A 113 16.09 14.28 3.26
CA LEU A 113 15.09 15.24 3.78
C LEU A 113 14.26 15.85 2.66
N ALA A 114 14.89 16.25 1.57
CA ALA A 114 14.18 16.77 0.41
C ALA A 114 13.30 15.68 -0.23
N PHE A 115 13.79 14.46 -0.28
CA PHE A 115 13.03 13.32 -0.77
C PHE A 115 11.81 13.04 0.10
N GLN A 116 11.97 13.06 1.43
CA GLN A 116 10.86 12.92 2.37
C GLN A 116 9.79 13.97 2.11
N ALA A 117 10.18 15.23 1.93
CA ALA A 117 9.24 16.31 1.63
C ALA A 117 8.49 16.07 0.32
N SER A 118 9.16 15.50 -0.71
CA SER A 118 8.54 15.21 -2.00
C SER A 118 7.50 14.10 -1.93
N LEU A 119 7.55 13.27 -0.90
CA LEU A 119 6.58 12.18 -0.70
C LEU A 119 5.26 12.65 -0.07
N ALA A 120 5.18 13.87 0.43
CA ALA A 120 3.97 14.38 1.09
C ALA A 120 2.75 14.26 0.15
N GLY A 121 1.70 13.57 0.62
CA GLY A 121 0.48 13.32 -0.14
C GLY A 121 0.63 12.33 -1.32
N ARG A 122 1.78 11.66 -1.46
CA ARG A 122 2.06 10.76 -2.58
C ARG A 122 2.42 9.34 -2.17
N ARG A 123 2.64 9.09 -0.89
CA ARG A 123 3.14 7.78 -0.44
C ARG A 123 2.08 6.68 -0.45
N GLY A 124 0.88 6.97 -0.87
CA GLY A 124 -0.22 6.01 -0.91
C GLY A 124 -1.11 6.11 0.32
N ALA A 125 -1.94 5.10 0.51
CA ALA A 125 -2.86 5.01 1.63
C ALA A 125 -2.43 3.90 2.58
N THR A 126 -2.61 4.14 3.89
CA THR A 126 -2.42 3.10 4.90
C THR A 126 -3.76 2.45 5.20
N CYS A 127 -3.76 1.13 5.32
CA CYS A 127 -4.99 0.35 5.46
C CYS A 127 -4.85 -0.75 6.51
N THR A 128 -6.00 -1.31 6.90
CA THR A 128 -6.10 -2.53 7.70
C THR A 128 -6.97 -3.53 6.95
N VAL A 129 -6.62 -4.80 6.99
CA VAL A 129 -7.43 -5.88 6.40
C VAL A 129 -8.67 -6.07 7.27
N ILE A 130 -9.87 -5.91 6.71
CA ILE A 130 -11.12 -6.11 7.45
C ILE A 130 -11.87 -7.36 7.01
N ALA A 131 -11.55 -7.91 5.84
CA ALA A 131 -12.09 -9.19 5.39
C ALA A 131 -11.06 -9.87 4.47
N ALA A 132 -11.03 -11.18 4.50
CA ALA A 132 -10.10 -11.98 3.70
C ALA A 132 -10.83 -13.24 3.23
N ASP A 133 -11.49 -13.14 2.08
CA ASP A 133 -12.19 -14.26 1.45
C ASP A 133 -11.26 -15.16 0.65
N GLY A 134 -10.08 -14.65 0.33
CA GLY A 134 -9.02 -15.33 -0.40
C GLY A 134 -7.80 -14.44 -0.52
N PRO A 135 -6.74 -14.88 -1.21
CA PRO A 135 -5.54 -14.07 -1.39
C PRO A 135 -5.77 -12.93 -2.39
N ALA A 136 -4.87 -11.96 -2.39
CA ALA A 136 -4.72 -11.00 -3.47
C ALA A 136 -3.52 -11.41 -4.33
N ARG A 137 -3.68 -11.34 -5.64
CA ARG A 137 -2.67 -11.79 -6.62
C ARG A 137 -2.40 -10.70 -7.64
N ILE A 138 -1.23 -10.78 -8.26
CA ILE A 138 -0.89 -9.91 -9.40
C ILE A 138 -1.99 -10.07 -10.46
N GLY A 139 -2.48 -8.94 -10.97
CA GLY A 139 -3.55 -8.89 -11.98
C GLY A 139 -4.96 -8.79 -11.41
N ASP A 140 -5.13 -8.95 -10.11
CA ASP A 140 -6.45 -8.83 -9.48
C ASP A 140 -7.00 -7.42 -9.58
N VAL A 141 -8.32 -7.33 -9.67
CA VAL A 141 -9.03 -6.05 -9.75
C VAL A 141 -9.02 -5.36 -8.38
N VAL A 142 -8.82 -4.05 -8.40
CA VAL A 142 -8.91 -3.17 -7.23
C VAL A 142 -10.02 -2.16 -7.47
N GLU A 143 -10.93 -2.03 -6.52
CA GLU A 143 -11.99 -1.02 -6.62
C GLU A 143 -12.34 -0.45 -5.25
N ALA A 144 -12.64 0.85 -5.24
CA ALA A 144 -13.18 1.49 -4.06
C ALA A 144 -14.68 1.11 -3.95
N LEU A 145 -15.08 0.64 -2.78
CA LEU A 145 -16.46 0.27 -2.54
C LEU A 145 -17.29 1.52 -2.21
N PRO A 146 -18.61 1.50 -2.53
CA PRO A 146 -19.46 2.63 -2.18
C PRO A 146 -19.45 2.89 -0.68
N ALA A 147 -19.55 4.16 -0.27
CA ALA A 147 -19.66 4.51 1.14
C ALA A 147 -20.90 3.84 1.72
N ARG A 148 -20.79 3.32 2.95
CA ARG A 148 -21.92 2.72 3.66
C ARG A 148 -22.86 3.84 4.10
N VAL A 149 -24.13 3.71 3.72
CA VAL A 149 -25.15 4.72 4.02
C VAL A 149 -26.10 4.19 5.10
N GLY A 150 -26.55 5.06 5.98
CA GLY A 150 -27.61 4.73 6.95
C GLY A 150 -27.15 3.89 8.14
N VAL A 151 -25.92 4.01 8.48
CA VAL A 151 -25.37 3.28 9.64
C VAL A 151 -25.51 4.13 10.89
#